data_aede6cd219424e4b044c56ca093b5448
#
_entry.id   aede6cd219424e4b044c56ca093b5448
#
_cell.length_a   1.000
_cell.length_b   1.000
_cell.length_c   1.000
_cell.angle_alpha   90.00
_cell.angle_beta   90.00
_cell.angle_gamma   90.00
#
_symmetry.space_group_name_H-M   'P 1'
#
loop_
_entity.id
_entity.type
_entity.pdbx_description
1 polymer ?
#
loop_
_entity_poly.entity_id
_entity_poly.type
_entity_poly.pdbx_seq_one_letter_code
_entity_poly.pdbx_strand_id
1 'polypeptide(L)'
;MFMMRIFYLFDCLLFFFFMSSDILAQERYKEEITDAVKVETLTYAFKDGQSLNMDVYSPTLDQNSKRPLVFYVHGGGFSGGSRDEPEIKKFCTKLAGYGYVVSSISYRLTQKGNPTEFGCNCSAVDKLNTFNEAVEDLQDATYFMIQRRESFGIDPLKIIISGSSAGAETILNAAYQPPYCYGLESGPVSYAGVISMAGAIPDTARIYNESAIPSLLFHGTCDDLVPYATAPHHYCKKKDTGYLILHGSYTIAQKLKKIGTPYWLITYCNAGHEIASQPMTDNFNEIIDFCYSFVVNKSTEQKSTIIKTNKQPCIYETFNFCKE
;
A
#
# COMPACT_ATOMS: atom_id res chain seq x y z
N MET A 1 26.25 22.18 53.52
CA MET A 1 26.56 20.87 52.91
C MET A 1 25.31 19.99 52.74
N PHE A 2 24.13 20.47 53.06
CA PHE A 2 22.84 19.68 52.91
C PHE A 2 21.99 20.06 51.69
N MET A 3 22.20 21.25 51.10
CA MET A 3 21.44 21.72 49.91
C MET A 3 21.93 21.16 48.57
N MET A 4 23.17 20.67 48.46
CA MET A 4 23.74 20.21 47.19
C MET A 4 23.35 18.77 46.82
N ARG A 5 22.85 17.95 47.79
CA ARG A 5 22.43 16.57 47.51
C ARG A 5 20.98 16.42 46.96
N ILE A 6 20.13 17.46 47.19
CA ILE A 6 18.73 17.43 46.73
C ILE A 6 18.63 17.77 45.23
N PHE A 7 19.54 18.63 44.72
CA PHE A 7 19.55 18.98 43.29
C PHE A 7 19.93 17.80 42.38
N TYR A 8 20.89 16.95 42.80
CA TYR A 8 21.29 15.78 41.99
C TYR A 8 20.23 14.67 41.92
N LEU A 9 19.39 14.54 42.91
CA LEU A 9 18.26 13.55 42.90
C LEU A 9 17.11 14.03 42.00
N PHE A 10 16.93 15.35 41.86
CA PHE A 10 15.86 15.88 40.97
C PHE A 10 16.25 15.83 39.50
N ASP A 11 17.50 16.04 39.15
CA ASP A 11 18.02 15.92 37.79
C ASP A 11 18.03 14.45 37.32
N CYS A 12 18.36 13.50 38.20
CA CYS A 12 18.26 12.06 37.87
C CYS A 12 16.82 11.58 37.64
N LEU A 13 15.84 12.10 38.39
CA LEU A 13 14.43 11.75 38.20
C LEU A 13 13.84 12.37 36.93
N LEU A 14 14.24 13.59 36.54
CA LEU A 14 13.86 14.20 35.29
C LEU A 14 14.47 13.49 34.07
N PHE A 15 15.72 13.04 34.19
CA PHE A 15 16.37 12.29 33.11
C PHE A 15 15.76 10.89 32.88
N PHE A 16 15.34 10.21 33.97
CA PHE A 16 14.64 8.92 33.88
C PHE A 16 13.22 9.07 33.28
N PHE A 17 12.53 10.19 33.51
CA PHE A 17 11.18 10.41 32.96
C PHE A 17 11.22 10.72 31.46
N PHE A 18 12.28 11.38 30.97
CA PHE A 18 12.47 11.61 29.54
C PHE A 18 12.87 10.35 28.78
N MET A 19 13.72 9.49 29.38
CA MET A 19 14.10 8.22 28.75
C MET A 19 12.93 7.23 28.64
N SER A 20 11.99 7.20 29.60
CA SER A 20 10.83 6.30 29.55
C SER A 20 9.80 6.71 28.48
N SER A 21 9.69 8.01 28.16
CA SER A 21 8.79 8.45 27.09
C SER A 21 9.31 8.12 25.68
N ASP A 22 10.63 8.16 25.49
CA ASP A 22 11.26 7.82 24.22
C ASP A 22 11.20 6.29 23.94
N ILE A 23 11.35 5.45 24.97
CA ILE A 23 11.24 4.00 24.84
C ILE A 23 9.79 3.59 24.49
N LEU A 24 8.79 4.18 25.13
CA LEU A 24 7.37 3.91 24.82
C LEU A 24 6.97 4.45 23.44
N ALA A 25 7.58 5.52 22.96
CA ALA A 25 7.36 6.05 21.62
C ALA A 25 8.00 5.17 20.54
N GLN A 26 9.06 4.42 20.87
CA GLN A 26 9.79 3.57 19.94
C GLN A 26 9.07 2.24 19.66
N GLU A 27 8.25 1.74 20.57
CA GLU A 27 7.47 0.50 20.44
C GLU A 27 6.18 0.70 19.63
N ARG A 28 5.62 1.93 19.67
CA ARG A 28 4.44 2.28 18.88
C ARG A 28 4.70 2.10 17.39
N TYR A 29 3.72 1.59 16.67
CA TYR A 29 3.75 1.26 15.24
C TYR A 29 4.56 -0.01 14.88
N LYS A 30 5.21 -0.63 15.86
CA LYS A 30 5.94 -1.88 15.72
C LYS A 30 5.33 -3.03 16.52
N GLU A 31 4.71 -2.71 17.65
CA GLU A 31 4.04 -3.65 18.53
C GLU A 31 2.55 -3.28 18.69
N GLU A 32 1.73 -4.26 19.00
CA GLU A 32 0.32 -4.04 19.25
C GLU A 32 0.14 -3.27 20.58
N ILE A 33 -0.52 -2.12 20.50
CA ILE A 33 -0.75 -1.24 21.66
C ILE A 33 -2.16 -1.36 22.23
N THR A 34 -3.12 -1.90 21.46
CA THR A 34 -4.50 -2.10 21.89
C THR A 34 -5.25 -3.05 20.96
N ASP A 35 -6.19 -3.80 21.51
CA ASP A 35 -7.20 -4.57 20.79
C ASP A 35 -8.51 -3.79 20.56
N ALA A 36 -8.66 -2.65 21.26
CA ALA A 36 -9.85 -1.80 21.18
C ALA A 36 -9.77 -0.87 19.96
N VAL A 37 -10.41 -1.27 18.88
CA VAL A 37 -10.46 -0.53 17.61
C VAL A 37 -11.88 -0.07 17.32
N LYS A 38 -12.06 1.22 17.07
CA LYS A 38 -13.30 1.82 16.57
C LYS A 38 -13.32 1.73 15.05
N VAL A 39 -14.49 1.39 14.49
CA VAL A 39 -14.72 1.38 13.03
C VAL A 39 -15.85 2.35 12.71
N GLU A 40 -15.61 3.23 11.75
CA GLU A 40 -16.58 4.21 11.26
C GLU A 40 -16.70 4.11 9.75
N THR A 41 -17.92 3.95 9.22
CA THR A 41 -18.18 4.01 7.78
C THR A 41 -18.51 5.42 7.36
N LEU A 42 -17.77 5.97 6.41
CA LEU A 42 -17.92 7.33 5.90
C LEU A 42 -18.11 7.31 4.38
N THR A 43 -18.97 8.18 3.87
CA THR A 43 -19.06 8.44 2.42
C THR A 43 -18.07 9.54 2.06
N TYR A 44 -17.11 9.24 1.19
CA TYR A 44 -16.08 10.20 0.80
C TYR A 44 -16.35 10.87 -0.55
N ALA A 45 -17.13 10.23 -1.41
CA ALA A 45 -17.53 10.79 -2.70
C ALA A 45 -18.88 10.21 -3.16
N PHE A 46 -19.48 10.89 -4.13
CA PHE A 46 -20.63 10.40 -4.89
C PHE A 46 -20.30 10.54 -6.37
N LYS A 47 -20.16 9.41 -7.08
CA LYS A 47 -19.79 9.38 -8.50
C LYS A 47 -20.63 8.37 -9.26
N ASP A 48 -21.02 8.71 -10.47
CA ASP A 48 -21.77 7.83 -11.39
C ASP A 48 -23.03 7.22 -10.74
N GLY A 49 -23.74 8.03 -9.92
CA GLY A 49 -24.96 7.62 -9.24
C GLY A 49 -24.76 6.70 -8.01
N GLN A 50 -23.52 6.49 -7.56
CA GLN A 50 -23.21 5.64 -6.40
C GLN A 50 -22.41 6.39 -5.33
N SER A 51 -22.68 6.02 -4.05
CA SER A 51 -21.88 6.48 -2.93
C SER A 51 -20.61 5.65 -2.82
N LEU A 52 -19.47 6.32 -2.77
CA LEU A 52 -18.17 5.70 -2.49
C LEU A 52 -17.87 5.83 -0.99
N ASN A 53 -17.80 4.69 -0.32
CA ASN A 53 -17.63 4.61 1.12
C ASN A 53 -16.23 4.13 1.50
N MET A 54 -15.82 4.50 2.72
CA MET A 54 -14.64 3.95 3.37
C MET A 54 -15.00 3.50 4.79
N ASP A 55 -14.32 2.47 5.27
CA ASP A 55 -14.35 2.07 6.67
C ASP A 55 -13.03 2.52 7.32
N VAL A 56 -13.13 3.39 8.31
CA VAL A 56 -11.98 3.95 9.04
C VAL A 56 -11.83 3.25 10.38
N TYR A 57 -10.69 2.62 10.56
CA TYR A 57 -10.30 1.89 11.78
C TYR A 57 -9.33 2.75 12.58
N SER A 58 -9.60 2.99 13.84
CA SER A 58 -8.74 3.79 14.73
C SER A 58 -8.68 3.20 16.14
N PRO A 59 -7.53 3.25 16.81
CA PRO A 59 -7.41 2.82 18.21
C PRO A 59 -8.22 3.76 19.12
N THR A 60 -9.08 3.20 19.98
CA THR A 60 -10.07 3.99 20.75
C THR A 60 -9.47 4.80 21.88
N LEU A 61 -8.44 4.30 22.54
CA LEU A 61 -7.84 4.91 23.75
C LEU A 61 -6.52 5.65 23.46
N ASP A 62 -6.14 5.74 22.21
CA ASP A 62 -4.91 6.37 21.80
C ASP A 62 -5.05 7.89 21.66
N GLN A 63 -4.27 8.64 22.43
CA GLN A 63 -4.25 10.12 22.44
C GLN A 63 -3.27 10.72 21.42
N ASN A 64 -2.58 9.91 20.61
CA ASN A 64 -1.64 10.43 19.63
C ASN A 64 -2.38 11.19 18.52
N SER A 65 -1.93 12.40 18.22
CA SER A 65 -2.51 13.29 17.21
C SER A 65 -1.74 13.35 15.89
N LYS A 66 -0.73 12.48 15.70
CA LYS A 66 0.11 12.41 14.49
C LYS A 66 0.38 10.98 14.07
N ARG A 67 -0.72 10.24 13.85
CA ARG A 67 -0.65 8.83 13.42
C ARG A 67 -0.43 8.71 11.92
N PRO A 68 0.35 7.75 11.47
CA PRO A 68 0.36 7.36 10.06
C PRO A 68 -1.04 6.89 9.64
N LEU A 69 -1.44 7.24 8.42
CA LEU A 69 -2.66 6.74 7.77
C LEU A 69 -2.28 5.65 6.76
N VAL A 70 -2.93 4.50 6.83
CA VAL A 70 -2.78 3.42 5.84
C VAL A 70 -4.08 3.26 5.07
N PHE A 71 -4.06 3.51 3.77
CA PHE A 71 -5.17 3.13 2.90
C PHE A 71 -5.03 1.68 2.46
N TYR A 72 -6.15 0.98 2.38
CA TYR A 72 -6.25 -0.32 1.74
C TYR A 72 -7.24 -0.28 0.58
N VAL A 73 -6.78 -0.70 -0.60
CA VAL A 73 -7.57 -0.81 -1.84
C VAL A 73 -7.70 -2.27 -2.19
N HIS A 74 -8.94 -2.79 -2.20
CA HIS A 74 -9.21 -4.20 -2.45
C HIS A 74 -8.98 -4.60 -3.91
N GLY A 75 -8.74 -5.89 -4.15
CA GLY A 75 -8.67 -6.49 -5.46
C GLY A 75 -10.05 -6.75 -6.06
N GLY A 76 -10.08 -7.63 -7.09
CA GLY A 76 -11.31 -8.08 -7.74
C GLY A 76 -11.46 -7.62 -9.19
N GLY A 77 -10.34 -7.34 -9.89
CA GLY A 77 -10.32 -7.06 -11.34
C GLY A 77 -11.17 -5.87 -11.76
N PHE A 78 -11.35 -4.88 -10.89
CA PHE A 78 -12.21 -3.70 -11.11
C PHE A 78 -13.69 -4.03 -11.39
N SER A 79 -14.10 -5.28 -11.14
CA SER A 79 -15.45 -5.77 -11.38
C SER A 79 -16.14 -6.34 -10.14
N GLY A 80 -15.35 -6.65 -9.10
CA GLY A 80 -15.83 -7.26 -7.86
C GLY A 80 -14.95 -6.87 -6.67
N GLY A 81 -15.12 -7.61 -5.56
CA GLY A 81 -14.48 -7.30 -4.29
C GLY A 81 -15.23 -6.22 -3.48
N SER A 82 -14.83 -6.06 -2.24
CA SER A 82 -15.46 -5.12 -1.31
C SER A 82 -14.46 -4.69 -0.24
N ARG A 83 -14.54 -3.43 0.23
CA ARG A 83 -13.72 -2.88 1.31
C ARG A 83 -13.89 -3.62 2.64
N ASP A 84 -15.01 -4.32 2.81
CA ASP A 84 -15.43 -4.92 4.07
C ASP A 84 -15.44 -6.46 4.06
N GLU A 85 -14.68 -7.08 3.17
CA GLU A 85 -14.43 -8.52 3.20
C GLU A 85 -13.78 -8.95 4.53
N PRO A 86 -14.10 -10.15 5.05
CA PRO A 86 -13.67 -10.58 6.39
C PRO A 86 -12.15 -10.48 6.63
N GLU A 87 -11.33 -10.89 5.66
CA GLU A 87 -9.87 -10.84 5.79
C GLU A 87 -9.35 -9.40 5.74
N ILE A 88 -9.98 -8.52 4.97
CA ILE A 88 -9.65 -7.09 4.93
C ILE A 88 -9.98 -6.42 6.27
N LYS A 89 -11.17 -6.69 6.82
CA LYS A 89 -11.55 -6.21 8.16
C LYS A 89 -10.54 -6.63 9.22
N LYS A 90 -10.15 -7.91 9.21
CA LYS A 90 -9.17 -8.46 10.15
C LYS A 90 -7.80 -7.77 10.01
N PHE A 91 -7.33 -7.62 8.79
CA PHE A 91 -6.07 -6.93 8.48
C PHE A 91 -6.08 -5.47 8.94
N CYS A 92 -7.13 -4.71 8.59
CA CYS A 92 -7.27 -3.31 8.97
C CYS A 92 -7.41 -3.12 10.49
N THR A 93 -8.18 -3.99 11.16
CA THR A 93 -8.32 -3.97 12.62
C THR A 93 -6.97 -4.23 13.29
N LYS A 94 -6.23 -5.23 12.82
CA LYS A 94 -4.92 -5.57 13.37
C LYS A 94 -3.93 -4.43 13.19
N LEU A 95 -3.85 -3.81 12.00
CA LEU A 95 -3.02 -2.61 11.77
C LEU A 95 -3.38 -1.46 12.72
N ALA A 96 -4.68 -1.19 12.90
CA ALA A 96 -5.12 -0.15 13.83
C ALA A 96 -4.72 -0.45 15.28
N GLY A 97 -4.69 -1.73 15.68
CA GLY A 97 -4.18 -2.17 16.98
C GLY A 97 -2.71 -1.80 17.22
N TYR A 98 -1.92 -1.61 16.19
CA TYR A 98 -0.52 -1.12 16.26
C TYR A 98 -0.40 0.41 16.32
N GLY A 99 -1.52 1.13 16.36
CA GLY A 99 -1.56 2.59 16.50
C GLY A 99 -1.73 3.37 15.19
N TYR A 100 -1.89 2.69 14.06
CA TYR A 100 -2.20 3.34 12.78
C TYR A 100 -3.67 3.77 12.72
N VAL A 101 -3.96 4.78 11.91
CA VAL A 101 -5.32 4.95 11.35
C VAL A 101 -5.35 4.20 10.03
N VAL A 102 -6.37 3.38 9.81
CA VAL A 102 -6.47 2.57 8.59
C VAL A 102 -7.79 2.87 7.89
N SER A 103 -7.76 3.03 6.58
CA SER A 103 -8.97 3.29 5.79
C SER A 103 -9.06 2.28 4.65
N SER A 104 -10.02 1.36 4.73
CA SER A 104 -10.37 0.49 3.59
C SER A 104 -11.43 1.16 2.75
N ILE A 105 -11.21 1.30 1.43
CA ILE A 105 -12.08 2.07 0.55
C ILE A 105 -12.83 1.19 -0.47
N SER A 106 -14.08 1.55 -0.76
CA SER A 106 -14.72 1.20 -2.03
C SER A 106 -14.25 2.16 -3.10
N TYR A 107 -14.17 1.71 -4.32
CA TYR A 107 -13.89 2.53 -5.50
C TYR A 107 -14.82 2.09 -6.64
N ARG A 108 -14.93 2.86 -7.71
CA ARG A 108 -15.78 2.50 -8.86
C ARG A 108 -15.32 1.20 -9.49
N LEU A 109 -16.22 0.22 -9.55
CA LEU A 109 -15.99 -1.07 -10.20
C LEU A 109 -16.41 -0.95 -11.67
N THR A 110 -15.63 -0.21 -12.45
CA THR A 110 -16.00 0.19 -13.83
C THR A 110 -16.03 -0.95 -14.83
N GLN A 111 -15.48 -2.11 -14.44
CA GLN A 111 -15.57 -3.35 -15.21
C GLN A 111 -16.75 -4.25 -14.79
N LYS A 112 -17.54 -3.85 -13.80
CA LYS A 112 -18.67 -4.64 -13.31
C LYS A 112 -19.76 -4.74 -14.38
N GLY A 113 -20.07 -5.98 -14.77
CA GLY A 113 -21.05 -6.25 -15.82
C GLY A 113 -20.52 -6.04 -17.25
N ASN A 114 -19.25 -5.72 -17.42
CA ASN A 114 -18.60 -5.66 -18.72
C ASN A 114 -18.41 -7.10 -19.27
N PRO A 115 -18.96 -7.45 -20.45
CA PRO A 115 -18.85 -8.79 -21.00
C PRO A 115 -17.44 -9.19 -21.43
N THR A 116 -16.53 -8.20 -21.58
CA THR A 116 -15.13 -8.46 -21.93
C THR A 116 -14.27 -8.80 -20.71
N GLU A 117 -14.80 -8.62 -19.48
CA GLU A 117 -14.05 -8.70 -18.25
C GLU A 117 -12.79 -7.81 -18.30
N PHE A 118 -11.83 -7.96 -17.38
CA PHE A 118 -10.58 -7.17 -17.41
C PHE A 118 -9.41 -7.96 -18.05
N GLY A 119 -9.74 -8.87 -18.97
CA GLY A 119 -8.80 -9.78 -19.64
C GLY A 119 -8.32 -9.29 -21.02
N CYS A 120 -8.00 -10.25 -21.90
CA CYS A 120 -7.45 -9.97 -23.23
C CYS A 120 -8.48 -9.39 -24.23
N ASN A 121 -9.76 -9.46 -23.92
CA ASN A 121 -10.83 -8.86 -24.72
C ASN A 121 -11.18 -7.43 -24.30
N CYS A 122 -10.76 -6.98 -23.11
CA CYS A 122 -10.88 -5.60 -22.67
C CYS A 122 -9.81 -4.75 -23.39
N SER A 123 -10.22 -3.68 -24.09
CA SER A 123 -9.25 -2.89 -24.86
C SER A 123 -8.18 -2.28 -23.96
N ALA A 124 -6.95 -2.09 -24.50
CA ALA A 124 -5.87 -1.44 -23.77
C ALA A 124 -6.26 -0.02 -23.28
N VAL A 125 -7.07 0.70 -24.07
CA VAL A 125 -7.58 2.02 -23.70
C VAL A 125 -8.54 1.94 -22.51
N ASP A 126 -9.46 0.97 -22.51
CA ASP A 126 -10.40 0.78 -21.39
C ASP A 126 -9.67 0.36 -20.12
N LYS A 127 -8.61 -0.47 -20.22
CA LYS A 127 -7.76 -0.81 -19.08
C LYS A 127 -7.09 0.43 -18.48
N LEU A 128 -6.52 1.30 -19.32
CA LEU A 128 -5.89 2.54 -18.86
C LEU A 128 -6.91 3.50 -18.22
N ASN A 129 -8.11 3.63 -18.80
CA ASN A 129 -9.19 4.42 -18.23
C ASN A 129 -9.62 3.87 -16.87
N THR A 130 -9.76 2.55 -16.74
CA THR A 130 -10.10 1.88 -15.49
C THR A 130 -9.07 2.16 -14.39
N PHE A 131 -7.76 2.10 -14.70
CA PHE A 131 -6.73 2.49 -13.75
C PHE A 131 -6.88 3.95 -13.31
N ASN A 132 -7.11 4.87 -14.26
CA ASN A 132 -7.26 6.29 -13.97
C ASN A 132 -8.47 6.57 -13.07
N GLU A 133 -9.62 5.95 -13.33
CA GLU A 133 -10.84 6.13 -12.53
C GLU A 133 -10.67 5.62 -11.08
N ALA A 134 -10.02 4.48 -10.90
CA ALA A 134 -9.72 3.95 -9.57
C ALA A 134 -8.68 4.80 -8.81
N VAL A 135 -7.69 5.37 -9.52
CA VAL A 135 -6.72 6.32 -8.95
C VAL A 135 -7.41 7.60 -8.51
N GLU A 136 -8.31 8.14 -9.32
CA GLU A 136 -9.10 9.32 -8.97
C GLU A 136 -9.92 9.10 -7.68
N ASP A 137 -10.55 7.92 -7.54
CA ASP A 137 -11.32 7.59 -6.35
C ASP A 137 -10.43 7.47 -5.10
N LEU A 138 -9.24 6.87 -5.20
CA LEU A 138 -8.27 6.82 -4.11
C LEU A 138 -7.78 8.22 -3.72
N GLN A 139 -7.58 9.11 -4.68
CA GLN A 139 -7.14 10.49 -4.40
C GLN A 139 -8.25 11.28 -3.69
N ASP A 140 -9.51 11.14 -4.10
CA ASP A 140 -10.65 11.74 -3.41
C ASP A 140 -10.76 11.23 -1.96
N ALA A 141 -10.61 9.91 -1.76
CA ALA A 141 -10.57 9.33 -0.43
C ALA A 141 -9.42 9.88 0.42
N THR A 142 -8.25 10.06 -0.19
CA THR A 142 -7.08 10.62 0.50
C THR A 142 -7.31 12.07 0.89
N TYR A 143 -7.82 12.87 -0.03
CA TYR A 143 -8.14 14.27 0.23
C TYR A 143 -9.21 14.41 1.34
N PHE A 144 -10.25 13.58 1.30
CA PHE A 144 -11.29 13.53 2.33
C PHE A 144 -10.71 13.26 3.73
N MET A 145 -9.74 12.35 3.85
CA MET A 145 -9.07 12.06 5.12
C MET A 145 -8.10 13.16 5.56
N ILE A 146 -7.40 13.80 4.63
CA ILE A 146 -6.53 14.96 4.93
C ILE A 146 -7.34 16.12 5.50
N GLN A 147 -8.53 16.40 4.98
CA GLN A 147 -9.43 17.42 5.52
C GLN A 147 -9.88 17.09 6.95
N ARG A 148 -9.89 15.83 7.33
CA ARG A 148 -10.30 15.32 8.67
C ARG A 148 -9.11 14.90 9.53
N ARG A 149 -7.89 15.27 9.18
CA ARG A 149 -6.65 14.85 9.86
C ARG A 149 -6.68 15.11 11.37
N GLU A 150 -7.26 16.23 11.79
CA GLU A 150 -7.37 16.58 13.22
C GLU A 150 -8.34 15.65 13.96
N SER A 151 -9.50 15.36 13.36
CA SER A 151 -10.52 14.49 13.96
C SER A 151 -10.03 13.05 14.14
N PHE A 152 -9.20 12.56 13.22
CA PHE A 152 -8.63 11.22 13.28
C PHE A 152 -7.19 11.19 13.80
N GLY A 153 -6.60 12.33 14.17
CA GLY A 153 -5.21 12.43 14.64
C GLY A 153 -4.19 11.94 13.61
N ILE A 154 -4.34 12.32 12.34
CA ILE A 154 -3.52 11.85 11.21
C ILE A 154 -2.37 12.82 10.94
N ASP A 155 -1.19 12.26 10.67
CA ASP A 155 -0.06 12.98 10.09
C ASP A 155 -0.16 12.91 8.55
N PRO A 156 -0.49 14.01 7.85
CA PRO A 156 -0.63 14.02 6.40
C PRO A 156 0.69 13.77 5.66
N LEU A 157 1.82 13.81 6.35
CA LEU A 157 3.14 13.48 5.79
C LEU A 157 3.49 11.99 5.92
N LYS A 158 2.59 11.19 6.52
CA LYS A 158 2.78 9.75 6.72
C LYS A 158 1.58 8.95 6.20
N ILE A 159 1.21 9.20 4.95
CA ILE A 159 0.14 8.46 4.28
C ILE A 159 0.75 7.31 3.50
N ILE A 160 0.37 6.09 3.83
CA ILE A 160 0.77 4.85 3.17
C ILE A 160 -0.42 4.35 2.36
N ILE A 161 -0.19 3.94 1.13
CA ILE A 161 -1.20 3.28 0.31
C ILE A 161 -0.87 1.81 0.15
N SER A 162 -1.82 0.93 0.42
CA SER A 162 -1.69 -0.52 0.27
C SER A 162 -2.83 -1.08 -0.56
N GLY A 163 -2.57 -2.17 -1.27
CA GLY A 163 -3.60 -2.79 -2.09
C GLY A 163 -3.20 -4.13 -2.66
N SER A 164 -4.21 -4.88 -3.11
CA SER A 164 -4.07 -6.22 -3.67
C SER A 164 -4.58 -6.28 -5.11
N SER A 165 -3.88 -6.99 -6.04
CA SER A 165 -4.33 -7.19 -7.43
C SER A 165 -4.72 -5.86 -8.10
N ALA A 166 -5.94 -5.70 -8.58
CA ALA A 166 -6.49 -4.44 -9.10
C ALA A 166 -6.26 -3.24 -8.16
N GLY A 167 -6.39 -3.43 -6.85
CA GLY A 167 -6.06 -2.41 -5.86
C GLY A 167 -4.56 -2.11 -5.82
N ALA A 168 -3.70 -3.11 -6.01
CA ALA A 168 -2.24 -2.91 -6.09
C ALA A 168 -1.85 -2.15 -7.38
N GLU A 169 -2.50 -2.43 -8.50
CA GLU A 169 -2.35 -1.64 -9.73
C GLU A 169 -2.80 -0.19 -9.50
N THR A 170 -3.94 0.01 -8.83
CA THR A 170 -4.46 1.34 -8.49
C THR A 170 -3.45 2.15 -7.67
N ILE A 171 -2.94 1.59 -6.56
CA ILE A 171 -2.03 2.33 -5.68
C ILE A 171 -0.67 2.61 -6.33
N LEU A 172 -0.15 1.70 -7.15
CA LEU A 172 1.10 1.92 -7.89
C LEU A 172 0.94 3.01 -8.95
N ASN A 173 -0.19 3.02 -9.67
CA ASN A 173 -0.51 4.11 -10.58
C ASN A 173 -0.67 5.42 -9.83
N ALA A 174 -1.37 5.46 -8.68
CA ALA A 174 -1.53 6.66 -7.86
C ALA A 174 -0.19 7.19 -7.32
N ALA A 175 0.72 6.30 -6.92
CA ALA A 175 2.04 6.66 -6.40
C ALA A 175 2.92 7.37 -7.44
N TYR A 176 2.79 6.99 -8.71
CA TYR A 176 3.73 7.39 -9.76
C TYR A 176 3.10 8.23 -10.88
N GLN A 177 1.80 8.54 -10.80
CA GLN A 177 1.18 9.43 -11.79
C GLN A 177 1.46 10.91 -11.50
N PRO A 178 1.57 11.75 -12.53
CA PRO A 178 1.72 13.19 -12.34
C PRO A 178 0.48 13.80 -11.66
N PRO A 179 0.67 14.65 -10.64
CA PRO A 179 -0.45 15.21 -9.85
C PRO A 179 -1.40 16.13 -10.64
N TYR A 180 -0.95 16.71 -11.74
CA TYR A 180 -1.74 17.64 -12.55
C TYR A 180 -2.78 16.96 -13.46
N CYS A 181 -2.83 15.63 -13.51
CA CYS A 181 -3.80 14.91 -14.35
C CYS A 181 -5.23 14.96 -13.80
N TYR A 182 -5.43 15.41 -12.54
CA TYR A 182 -6.69 15.25 -11.82
C TYR A 182 -7.46 16.55 -11.52
N GLY A 183 -7.01 17.70 -11.99
CA GLY A 183 -7.72 18.97 -11.80
C GLY A 183 -7.99 19.35 -10.34
N LEU A 184 -7.21 18.81 -9.40
CA LEU A 184 -7.39 19.04 -7.97
C LEU A 184 -6.97 20.49 -7.64
N GLU A 185 -7.91 21.32 -7.17
CA GLU A 185 -7.65 22.67 -6.67
C GLU A 185 -6.70 22.71 -5.46
N SER A 186 -6.51 21.59 -4.79
CA SER A 186 -5.81 21.46 -3.52
C SER A 186 -4.36 21.00 -3.62
N GLY A 187 -3.80 20.91 -4.82
CA GLY A 187 -2.42 20.45 -5.02
C GLY A 187 -2.24 18.92 -4.97
N PRO A 188 -1.00 18.44 -5.24
CA PRO A 188 -0.75 17.01 -5.37
C PRO A 188 -0.86 16.30 -4.00
N VAL A 189 -1.54 15.17 -3.99
CA VAL A 189 -1.48 14.24 -2.86
C VAL A 189 -0.11 13.55 -2.88
N SER A 190 0.61 13.63 -1.78
CA SER A 190 1.90 12.96 -1.60
C SER A 190 1.73 11.76 -0.68
N TYR A 191 2.27 10.61 -1.09
CA TYR A 191 2.31 9.39 -0.28
C TYR A 191 3.71 9.16 0.28
N ALA A 192 3.78 8.64 1.50
CA ALA A 192 5.03 8.36 2.20
C ALA A 192 5.55 6.94 1.97
N GLY A 193 4.70 6.05 1.46
CA GLY A 193 5.06 4.68 1.13
C GLY A 193 3.95 3.95 0.40
N VAL A 194 4.32 2.90 -0.32
CA VAL A 194 3.39 2.01 -1.03
C VAL A 194 3.63 0.55 -0.66
N ILE A 195 2.55 -0.21 -0.45
CA ILE A 195 2.57 -1.66 -0.18
C ILE A 195 1.74 -2.35 -1.25
N SER A 196 2.40 -2.93 -2.23
CA SER A 196 1.77 -3.57 -3.39
C SER A 196 1.80 -5.09 -3.26
N MET A 197 0.64 -5.73 -3.33
CA MET A 197 0.48 -7.17 -3.36
C MET A 197 -0.01 -7.59 -4.76
N ALA A 198 0.94 -8.03 -5.60
CA ALA A 198 0.74 -8.42 -7.00
C ALA A 198 0.21 -7.29 -7.89
N GLY A 199 0.89 -6.14 -7.91
CA GLY A 199 0.56 -5.00 -8.77
C GLY A 199 1.58 -4.75 -9.87
N ALA A 200 1.17 -3.97 -10.88
CA ALA A 200 2.01 -3.53 -12.00
C ALA A 200 1.55 -2.15 -12.51
N ILE A 201 2.40 -1.49 -13.31
CA ILE A 201 2.11 -0.19 -13.92
C ILE A 201 2.43 -0.18 -15.42
N PRO A 202 1.76 0.65 -16.23
CA PRO A 202 1.99 0.70 -17.67
C PRO A 202 3.30 1.43 -18.06
N ASP A 203 3.87 2.26 -17.20
CA ASP A 203 5.03 3.07 -17.54
C ASP A 203 5.96 3.31 -16.33
N THR A 204 7.20 2.83 -16.41
CA THR A 204 8.24 3.06 -15.40
C THR A 204 9.02 4.37 -15.59
N ALA A 205 8.83 5.10 -16.67
CA ALA A 205 9.43 6.42 -16.86
C ALA A 205 8.94 7.43 -15.80
N ARG A 206 7.76 7.16 -15.24
CA ARG A 206 7.14 7.94 -14.16
C ARG A 206 7.80 7.75 -12.80
N ILE A 207 8.64 6.73 -12.64
CA ILE A 207 9.43 6.50 -11.43
C ILE A 207 10.78 7.22 -11.61
N TYR A 208 10.92 8.41 -11.03
CA TYR A 208 12.13 9.21 -11.04
C TYR A 208 12.39 9.79 -9.63
N ASN A 209 13.54 10.41 -9.40
CA ASN A 209 13.99 10.77 -8.05
C ASN A 209 12.95 11.55 -7.22
N GLU A 210 12.23 12.48 -7.85
CA GLU A 210 11.27 13.36 -7.18
C GLU A 210 9.89 12.71 -6.96
N SER A 211 9.55 11.66 -7.74
CA SER A 211 8.28 10.94 -7.60
C SER A 211 8.40 9.63 -6.83
N ALA A 212 9.61 9.07 -6.74
CA ALA A 212 9.81 7.75 -6.17
C ALA A 212 9.70 7.77 -4.64
N ILE A 213 8.91 6.84 -4.10
CA ILE A 213 8.65 6.68 -2.67
C ILE A 213 9.05 5.29 -2.19
N PRO A 214 9.33 5.09 -0.88
CA PRO A 214 9.57 3.78 -0.31
C PRO A 214 8.49 2.77 -0.71
N SER A 215 8.89 1.58 -1.17
CA SER A 215 7.96 0.59 -1.72
C SER A 215 8.20 -0.80 -1.18
N LEU A 216 7.17 -1.41 -0.57
CA LEU A 216 7.11 -2.84 -0.26
C LEU A 216 6.31 -3.55 -1.35
N LEU A 217 6.94 -4.52 -2.00
CA LEU A 217 6.40 -5.18 -3.18
C LEU A 217 6.38 -6.70 -2.98
N PHE A 218 5.19 -7.29 -2.91
CA PHE A 218 4.99 -8.74 -2.88
C PHE A 218 4.54 -9.24 -4.23
N HIS A 219 5.14 -10.32 -4.75
CA HIS A 219 4.71 -10.87 -6.03
C HIS A 219 5.16 -12.31 -6.24
N GLY A 220 4.33 -13.11 -6.90
CA GLY A 220 4.66 -14.44 -7.39
C GLY A 220 5.29 -14.39 -8.77
N THR A 221 6.35 -15.19 -9.01
CA THR A 221 7.03 -15.18 -10.33
C THR A 221 6.21 -15.84 -11.44
N CYS A 222 5.17 -16.58 -11.08
CA CYS A 222 4.27 -17.24 -12.01
C CYS A 222 2.86 -16.64 -12.02
N ASP A 223 2.74 -15.37 -11.67
CA ASP A 223 1.47 -14.63 -11.76
C ASP A 223 1.08 -14.48 -13.24
N ASP A 224 -0.06 -15.09 -13.62
CA ASP A 224 -0.57 -15.15 -15.00
C ASP A 224 -1.60 -14.05 -15.29
N LEU A 225 -1.98 -13.27 -14.30
CA LEU A 225 -2.88 -12.14 -14.43
C LEU A 225 -2.12 -10.82 -14.47
N VAL A 226 -1.35 -10.53 -13.42
CA VAL A 226 -0.53 -9.32 -13.30
C VAL A 226 0.95 -9.73 -13.40
N PRO A 227 1.71 -9.27 -14.39
CA PRO A 227 3.06 -9.77 -14.61
C PRO A 227 4.00 -9.38 -13.48
N TYR A 228 4.84 -10.33 -13.03
CA TYR A 228 5.88 -10.11 -12.03
C TYR A 228 6.98 -9.15 -12.50
N ALA A 229 7.42 -9.32 -13.76
CA ALA A 229 8.42 -8.46 -14.41
C ALA A 229 7.77 -7.58 -15.49
N THR A 230 8.35 -7.51 -16.69
CA THR A 230 7.76 -6.76 -17.81
C THR A 230 7.16 -7.73 -18.81
N ALA A 231 5.84 -7.77 -18.88
CA ALA A 231 5.11 -8.64 -19.81
C ALA A 231 3.73 -8.04 -20.15
N PRO A 232 3.03 -8.60 -21.15
CA PRO A 232 1.65 -8.22 -21.40
C PRO A 232 0.75 -8.58 -20.21
N HIS A 233 -0.14 -7.68 -19.83
CA HIS A 233 -1.19 -7.93 -18.86
C HIS A 233 -2.01 -9.16 -19.27
N HIS A 234 -2.24 -10.14 -18.36
CA HIS A 234 -2.84 -11.44 -18.61
C HIS A 234 -2.12 -12.26 -19.71
N TYR A 235 -0.87 -11.95 -19.98
CA TYR A 235 -0.10 -12.55 -21.08
C TYR A 235 -0.83 -12.54 -22.44
N CYS A 236 -1.62 -11.49 -22.69
CA CYS A 236 -2.36 -11.29 -23.93
C CYS A 236 -1.43 -11.28 -25.14
N LYS A 237 -1.89 -11.84 -26.26
CA LYS A 237 -1.14 -11.85 -27.50
C LYS A 237 -1.17 -10.48 -28.17
N LYS A 238 -0.13 -10.15 -28.96
CA LYS A 238 -0.03 -8.86 -29.70
C LYS A 238 -1.27 -8.48 -30.52
N LYS A 239 -2.02 -9.46 -30.99
CA LYS A 239 -3.22 -9.26 -31.79
C LYS A 239 -4.50 -9.02 -30.97
N ASP A 240 -4.44 -9.27 -29.68
CA ASP A 240 -5.60 -9.10 -28.79
C ASP A 240 -5.83 -7.61 -28.52
N THR A 241 -7.08 -7.19 -28.44
CA THR A 241 -7.43 -5.78 -28.16
C THR A 241 -6.93 -5.31 -26.79
N GLY A 242 -6.83 -6.24 -25.85
CA GLY A 242 -6.33 -6.00 -24.50
C GLY A 242 -4.82 -6.14 -24.34
N TYR A 243 -4.06 -6.19 -25.45
CA TYR A 243 -2.59 -6.22 -25.36
C TYR A 243 -2.06 -4.91 -24.77
N LEU A 244 -1.58 -4.97 -23.55
CA LEU A 244 -1.01 -3.85 -22.80
C LEU A 244 0.20 -4.36 -22.04
N ILE A 245 1.39 -3.78 -22.30
CA ILE A 245 2.59 -4.11 -21.52
C ILE A 245 2.48 -3.44 -20.15
N LEU A 246 2.70 -4.23 -19.11
CA LEU A 246 2.85 -3.76 -17.73
C LEU A 246 4.22 -4.11 -17.17
N HIS A 247 4.62 -3.34 -16.19
CA HIS A 247 5.85 -3.48 -15.45
C HIS A 247 5.51 -3.84 -14.00
N GLY A 248 5.76 -5.09 -13.62
CA GLY A 248 5.44 -5.60 -12.28
C GLY A 248 6.51 -5.29 -11.25
N SER A 249 6.32 -5.89 -10.08
CA SER A 249 7.11 -5.63 -8.86
C SER A 249 8.63 -5.76 -9.07
N TYR A 250 9.09 -6.73 -9.84
CA TYR A 250 10.52 -6.89 -10.13
C TYR A 250 11.08 -5.71 -10.92
N THR A 251 10.41 -5.33 -12.00
CA THR A 251 10.84 -4.20 -12.85
C THR A 251 10.80 -2.88 -12.09
N ILE A 252 9.76 -2.65 -11.27
CA ILE A 252 9.64 -1.49 -10.40
C ILE A 252 10.82 -1.45 -9.40
N ALA A 253 11.10 -2.58 -8.71
CA ALA A 253 12.21 -2.67 -7.76
C ALA A 253 13.57 -2.40 -8.42
N GLN A 254 13.82 -2.91 -9.64
CA GLN A 254 15.04 -2.60 -10.39
C GLN A 254 15.17 -1.11 -10.72
N LYS A 255 14.05 -0.46 -11.03
CA LYS A 255 14.02 0.99 -11.29
C LYS A 255 14.30 1.78 -10.00
N LEU A 256 13.67 1.43 -8.87
CA LEU A 256 13.92 2.04 -7.56
C LEU A 256 15.39 1.85 -7.12
N LYS A 257 15.93 0.64 -7.33
CA LYS A 257 17.33 0.34 -7.07
C LYS A 257 18.27 1.28 -7.82
N LYS A 258 18.00 1.49 -9.11
CA LYS A 258 18.84 2.32 -9.99
C LYS A 258 18.89 3.79 -9.55
N ILE A 259 17.79 4.31 -9.00
CA ILE A 259 17.68 5.71 -8.57
C ILE A 259 17.94 5.90 -7.07
N GLY A 260 18.29 4.85 -6.33
CA GLY A 260 18.63 4.93 -4.91
C GLY A 260 17.44 5.07 -3.96
N THR A 261 16.20 4.86 -4.44
CA THR A 261 15.00 4.93 -3.59
C THR A 261 14.87 3.66 -2.75
N PRO A 262 14.50 3.77 -1.45
CA PRO A 262 14.28 2.63 -0.59
C PRO A 262 13.20 1.69 -1.13
N TYR A 263 13.44 0.38 -1.03
CA TYR A 263 12.43 -0.62 -1.37
C TYR A 263 12.67 -1.94 -0.65
N TRP A 264 11.62 -2.74 -0.53
CA TRP A 264 11.68 -4.13 -0.14
C TRP A 264 10.86 -4.98 -1.13
N LEU A 265 11.55 -5.77 -1.96
CA LEU A 265 10.92 -6.74 -2.86
C LEU A 265 10.88 -8.11 -2.19
N ILE A 266 9.70 -8.68 -2.04
CA ILE A 266 9.49 -10.04 -1.55
C ILE A 266 8.94 -10.88 -2.71
N THR A 267 9.80 -11.76 -3.22
CA THR A 267 9.54 -12.60 -4.38
C THR A 267 9.17 -14.01 -3.95
N TYR A 268 8.02 -14.50 -4.39
CA TYR A 268 7.60 -15.89 -4.20
C TYR A 268 7.88 -16.67 -5.48
N CYS A 269 8.92 -17.49 -5.45
CA CYS A 269 9.30 -18.30 -6.60
C CYS A 269 8.22 -19.33 -6.94
N ASN A 270 7.83 -19.37 -8.21
CA ASN A 270 6.82 -20.29 -8.77
C ASN A 270 5.40 -20.10 -8.20
N ALA A 271 5.15 -19.10 -7.36
CA ALA A 271 3.80 -18.75 -6.93
C ALA A 271 3.09 -17.92 -8.00
N GLY A 272 1.78 -18.02 -8.06
CA GLY A 272 0.90 -17.30 -8.98
C GLY A 272 0.24 -16.08 -8.34
N HIS A 273 -0.97 -15.75 -8.80
CA HIS A 273 -1.72 -14.58 -8.38
C HIS A 273 -2.26 -14.64 -6.92
N GLU A 274 -2.19 -15.80 -6.26
CA GLU A 274 -2.57 -15.94 -4.84
C GLU A 274 -1.76 -15.00 -3.92
N ILE A 275 -0.59 -14.55 -4.35
CA ILE A 275 0.22 -13.57 -3.61
C ILE A 275 -0.46 -12.19 -3.55
N ALA A 276 -1.53 -11.97 -4.30
CA ALA A 276 -2.34 -10.76 -4.17
C ALA A 276 -3.04 -10.62 -2.80
N SER A 277 -3.31 -11.72 -2.09
CA SER A 277 -4.02 -11.69 -0.80
C SER A 277 -3.25 -12.27 0.38
N GLN A 278 -2.39 -13.26 0.15
CA GLN A 278 -1.65 -13.95 1.21
C GLN A 278 -0.85 -13.04 2.14
N PRO A 279 -0.16 -11.97 1.67
CA PRO A 279 0.66 -11.14 2.55
C PRO A 279 -0.09 -10.44 3.69
N MET A 280 -1.38 -10.20 3.57
CA MET A 280 -2.18 -9.63 4.66
C MET A 280 -2.16 -10.50 5.94
N THR A 281 -2.01 -11.82 5.76
CA THR A 281 -1.95 -12.80 6.85
C THR A 281 -0.52 -13.28 7.09
N ASP A 282 0.14 -13.75 6.04
CA ASP A 282 1.39 -14.50 6.16
C ASP A 282 2.61 -13.58 6.35
N ASN A 283 2.53 -12.34 5.86
CA ASN A 283 3.60 -11.34 5.96
C ASN A 283 3.18 -10.08 6.70
N PHE A 284 2.29 -10.21 7.64
CA PHE A 284 1.86 -9.07 8.44
C PHE A 284 3.02 -8.39 9.16
N ASN A 285 4.00 -9.16 9.64
CA ASN A 285 5.18 -8.62 10.32
C ASN A 285 6.07 -7.81 9.37
N GLU A 286 6.27 -8.27 8.13
CA GLU A 286 7.02 -7.52 7.11
C GLU A 286 6.29 -6.22 6.72
N ILE A 287 4.96 -6.23 6.70
CA ILE A 287 4.15 -5.02 6.47
C ILE A 287 4.35 -4.02 7.61
N ILE A 288 4.29 -4.47 8.87
CA ILE A 288 4.55 -3.63 10.04
C ILE A 288 5.99 -3.11 10.02
N ASP A 289 6.97 -3.99 9.78
CA ASP A 289 8.37 -3.59 9.70
C ASP A 289 8.62 -2.54 8.61
N PHE A 290 7.97 -2.67 7.47
CA PHE A 290 8.04 -1.66 6.41
C PHE A 290 7.42 -0.33 6.86
N CYS A 291 6.19 -0.34 7.36
CA CYS A 291 5.51 0.88 7.82
C CYS A 291 6.35 1.61 8.88
N TYR A 292 6.89 0.88 9.84
CA TYR A 292 7.71 1.43 10.92
C TYR A 292 9.07 1.90 10.41
N SER A 293 9.83 1.03 9.78
CA SER A 293 11.23 1.31 9.41
C SER A 293 11.33 2.33 8.26
N PHE A 294 10.53 2.17 7.21
CA PHE A 294 10.67 2.98 5.99
C PHE A 294 9.84 4.27 6.03
N VAL A 295 8.67 4.26 6.68
CA VAL A 295 7.80 5.44 6.69
C VAL A 295 7.94 6.23 7.98
N VAL A 296 7.93 5.58 9.15
CA VAL A 296 8.05 6.29 10.43
C VAL A 296 9.50 6.71 10.66
N ASN A 297 10.47 5.79 10.52
CA ASN A 297 11.90 6.01 10.79
C ASN A 297 12.73 6.38 9.55
N LYS A 298 12.12 6.46 8.36
CA LYS A 298 12.75 6.91 7.10
C LYS A 298 14.03 6.13 6.74
N SER A 299 14.00 4.79 6.88
CA SER A 299 15.09 3.91 6.43
C SER A 299 15.37 4.12 4.94
N THR A 300 16.65 4.09 4.58
CA THR A 300 17.12 4.17 3.19
C THR A 300 17.50 2.81 2.62
N GLU A 301 17.13 1.73 3.27
CA GLU A 301 17.50 0.37 2.88
C GLU A 301 16.87 -0.03 1.54
N GLN A 302 17.63 -0.79 0.76
CA GLN A 302 17.18 -1.46 -0.46
C GLN A 302 17.31 -2.97 -0.25
N LYS A 303 16.18 -3.68 -0.18
CA LYS A 303 16.13 -5.08 0.25
C LYS A 303 15.38 -5.95 -0.75
N SER A 304 15.86 -7.18 -0.94
CA SER A 304 15.18 -8.22 -1.70
C SER A 304 15.18 -9.53 -0.91
N THR A 305 14.00 -10.13 -0.76
CA THR A 305 13.80 -11.42 -0.11
C THR A 305 13.23 -12.39 -1.14
N ILE A 306 13.82 -13.58 -1.23
CA ILE A 306 13.34 -14.65 -2.12
C ILE A 306 12.77 -15.77 -1.25
N ILE A 307 11.51 -16.09 -1.46
CA ILE A 307 10.80 -17.19 -0.82
C ILE A 307 10.62 -18.30 -1.85
N LYS A 308 11.28 -19.44 -1.61
CA LYS A 308 11.11 -20.62 -2.45
C LYS A 308 9.83 -21.35 -2.07
N THR A 309 9.02 -21.69 -3.06
CA THR A 309 7.81 -22.52 -2.89
C THR A 309 8.03 -23.90 -3.47
N ASN A 310 7.21 -24.85 -3.06
CA ASN A 310 7.21 -26.22 -3.62
C ASN A 310 6.41 -26.34 -4.92
N LYS A 311 6.06 -25.20 -5.56
CA LYS A 311 5.29 -25.16 -6.79
C LYS A 311 6.19 -25.39 -8.00
N GLN A 312 5.58 -25.91 -9.09
CA GLN A 312 6.28 -26.10 -10.36
C GLN A 312 6.57 -24.75 -11.03
N PRO A 313 7.70 -24.63 -11.74
CA PRO A 313 8.00 -23.45 -12.54
C PRO A 313 6.91 -23.15 -13.57
N CYS A 314 6.63 -21.88 -13.77
CA CYS A 314 5.70 -21.45 -14.81
C CYS A 314 6.31 -21.54 -16.22
N ILE A 315 5.43 -21.52 -17.20
CA ILE A 315 5.82 -21.61 -18.63
C ILE A 315 6.09 -20.25 -19.27
N TYR A 316 5.67 -19.15 -18.63
CA TYR A 316 5.73 -17.80 -19.25
C TYR A 316 7.11 -17.17 -19.10
N GLU A 317 7.71 -17.30 -17.93
CA GLU A 317 8.95 -16.65 -17.58
C GLU A 317 9.71 -17.44 -16.51
N THR A 318 11.03 -17.51 -16.62
CA THR A 318 11.85 -18.21 -15.63
C THR A 318 12.95 -17.30 -15.11
N PHE A 319 13.15 -17.33 -13.80
CA PHE A 319 14.17 -16.54 -13.11
C PHE A 319 15.24 -17.47 -12.53
N ASN A 320 16.52 -17.18 -12.82
CA ASN A 320 17.62 -18.03 -12.37
C ASN A 320 17.70 -18.10 -10.83
N PHE A 321 17.41 -16.99 -10.13
CA PHE A 321 17.40 -16.97 -8.68
C PHE A 321 16.30 -17.83 -8.04
N CYS A 322 15.35 -18.35 -8.80
CA CYS A 322 14.36 -19.32 -8.35
C CYS A 322 14.83 -20.77 -8.53
N LYS A 323 15.88 -21.02 -9.35
CA LYS A 323 16.39 -22.36 -9.63
C LYS A 323 17.47 -22.80 -8.62
N GLU A 324 18.18 -21.85 -8.04
CA GLU A 324 19.22 -22.04 -7.02
C GLU A 324 18.61 -22.21 -5.63
#